data_a1613fd3e8f0ad0db172d4d7e7b88de4
#
_entry.id   a1613fd3e8f0ad0db172d4d7e7b88de4
#
_cell.length_a   1.000
_cell.length_b   1.000
_cell.length_c   1.000
_cell.angle_alpha   90.00
_cell.angle_beta   90.00
_cell.angle_gamma   90.00
#
_symmetry.space_group_name_H-M   'P 1'
#
loop_
_entity.id
_entity.type
_entity.pdbx_description
1 polymer ?
#
loop_
_entity_poly.entity_id
_entity_poly.type
_entity_poly.pdbx_seq_one_letter_code
_entity_poly.pdbx_strand_id
1 'polypeptide(L)'
;YVALHNIKKVITIGQSAGGFASLLVGELIKADKIITISPQINLKYYNSGTPAKEHIRLFNLQNQFDIPETNLGNLQPFKCQVEYWRPTIGNFDNYHFDFIDSLDPNLNLINFKSGHNIGNTIGKDKFKQLILNSIK
;
A
#
# COMPACT_ATOMS: atom_id res chain seq x y z
N TYR A 1 -19.52 -10.80 -9.56
CA TYR A 1 -18.77 -11.97 -9.04
C TYR A 1 -18.98 -12.14 -7.54
N VAL A 2 -18.74 -11.11 -6.73
CA VAL A 2 -18.91 -11.15 -5.25
C VAL A 2 -20.31 -11.60 -4.86
N ALA A 3 -21.33 -10.99 -5.42
CA ALA A 3 -22.73 -11.34 -5.14
C ALA A 3 -23.10 -12.77 -5.60
N LEU A 4 -22.60 -13.20 -6.77
CA LEU A 4 -22.87 -14.53 -7.31
C LEU A 4 -22.26 -15.67 -6.48
N HIS A 5 -21.14 -15.42 -5.77
CA HIS A 5 -20.43 -16.42 -4.98
C HIS A 5 -20.65 -16.31 -3.48
N ASN A 6 -21.58 -15.45 -3.03
CA ASN A 6 -21.88 -15.21 -1.60
C ASN A 6 -20.63 -14.87 -0.77
N ILE A 7 -19.74 -14.06 -1.35
CA ILE A 7 -18.52 -13.59 -0.67
C ILE A 7 -18.93 -12.59 0.41
N LYS A 8 -18.59 -12.89 1.66
CA LYS A 8 -18.98 -12.09 2.84
C LYS A 8 -17.98 -10.99 3.18
N LYS A 9 -16.74 -11.11 2.73
CA LYS A 9 -15.67 -10.14 3.04
C LYS A 9 -14.66 -10.07 1.91
N VAL A 10 -14.31 -8.87 1.50
CA VAL A 10 -13.29 -8.59 0.48
C VAL A 10 -12.12 -7.86 1.14
N ILE A 11 -10.93 -8.43 1.06
CA ILE A 11 -9.71 -7.83 1.57
C ILE A 11 -8.71 -7.72 0.42
N THR A 12 -8.16 -6.54 0.22
CA THR A 12 -7.01 -6.37 -0.68
C THR A 12 -5.72 -6.32 0.13
N ILE A 13 -4.68 -6.98 -0.38
CA ILE A 13 -3.37 -7.00 0.29
C ILE A 13 -2.25 -6.89 -0.75
N GLY A 14 -1.25 -6.10 -0.44
CA GLY A 14 -0.09 -5.96 -1.32
C GLY A 14 1.10 -5.29 -0.65
N GLN A 15 2.28 -5.52 -1.23
CA GLN A 15 3.55 -4.94 -0.77
C GLN A 15 4.20 -4.15 -1.90
N SER A 16 4.87 -3.03 -1.58
CA SER A 16 5.60 -2.19 -2.52
C SER A 16 4.69 -1.68 -3.66
N ALA A 17 4.96 -2.00 -4.92
CA ALA A 17 4.08 -1.74 -6.05
C ALA A 17 2.72 -2.46 -5.90
N GLY A 18 2.70 -3.68 -5.34
CA GLY A 18 1.48 -4.37 -4.95
C GLY A 18 0.73 -3.64 -3.83
N GLY A 19 1.44 -2.93 -2.95
CA GLY A 19 0.85 -2.06 -1.93
C GLY A 19 0.11 -0.88 -2.56
N PHE A 20 0.68 -0.25 -3.58
CA PHE A 20 -0.02 0.74 -4.39
C PHE A 20 -1.30 0.17 -4.99
N ALA A 21 -1.19 -0.99 -5.67
CA ALA A 21 -2.33 -1.63 -6.30
C ALA A 21 -3.42 -2.04 -5.30
N SER A 22 -3.03 -2.58 -4.12
CA SER A 22 -4.00 -2.98 -3.10
C SER A 22 -4.79 -1.80 -2.55
N LEU A 23 -4.15 -0.65 -2.38
CA LEU A 23 -4.79 0.58 -1.89
C LEU A 23 -5.73 1.15 -2.97
N LEU A 24 -5.23 1.34 -4.19
CA LEU A 24 -6.03 1.88 -5.30
C LEU A 24 -7.25 1.01 -5.61
N VAL A 25 -7.04 -0.29 -5.82
CA VAL A 25 -8.12 -1.22 -6.16
C VAL A 25 -9.08 -1.38 -4.98
N GLY A 26 -8.56 -1.48 -3.74
CA GLY A 26 -9.39 -1.60 -2.55
C GLY A 26 -10.37 -0.44 -2.38
N GLU A 27 -9.90 0.81 -2.57
CA GLU A 27 -10.76 2.00 -2.54
C GLU A 27 -11.78 2.00 -3.69
N LEU A 28 -11.38 1.62 -4.91
CA LEU A 28 -12.26 1.58 -6.07
C LEU A 28 -13.40 0.56 -5.92
N ILE A 29 -13.11 -0.63 -5.41
CA ILE A 29 -14.12 -1.69 -5.22
C ILE A 29 -14.83 -1.63 -3.87
N LYS A 30 -14.47 -0.69 -3.01
CA LYS A 30 -14.97 -0.54 -1.64
C LYS A 30 -14.76 -1.82 -0.83
N ALA A 31 -13.51 -2.27 -0.77
CA ALA A 31 -13.14 -3.44 0.01
C ALA A 31 -13.46 -3.23 1.50
N ASP A 32 -13.77 -4.31 2.20
CA ASP A 32 -14.01 -4.26 3.65
C ASP A 32 -12.75 -3.90 4.43
N LYS A 33 -11.59 -4.29 3.89
CA LYS A 33 -10.28 -3.94 4.47
C LYS A 33 -9.21 -3.91 3.38
N ILE A 34 -8.27 -2.99 3.53
CA ILE A 34 -7.07 -2.87 2.71
C ILE A 34 -5.86 -3.08 3.61
N ILE A 35 -4.95 -3.97 3.24
CA ILE A 35 -3.66 -4.16 3.91
C ILE A 35 -2.58 -3.76 2.92
N THR A 36 -1.91 -2.66 3.21
CA THR A 36 -0.86 -2.13 2.34
C THR A 36 0.49 -2.11 3.06
N ILE A 37 1.49 -2.75 2.49
CA ILE A 37 2.78 -3.03 3.13
C ILE A 37 3.87 -2.30 2.36
N SER A 38 4.56 -1.35 3.00
CA SER A 38 5.60 -0.53 2.37
C SER A 38 5.16 0.01 0.99
N PRO A 39 3.96 0.62 0.87
CA PRO A 39 3.42 0.97 -0.45
C PRO A 39 4.16 2.14 -1.09
N GLN A 40 4.15 2.15 -2.40
CA GLN A 40 4.58 3.29 -3.20
C GLN A 40 3.37 4.22 -3.38
N ILE A 41 3.29 5.30 -2.60
CA ILE A 41 2.10 6.17 -2.56
C ILE A 41 2.06 7.16 -3.73
N ASN A 42 3.19 7.76 -4.08
CA ASN A 42 3.26 8.71 -5.18
C ASN A 42 4.20 8.20 -6.28
N LEU A 43 3.64 7.95 -7.46
CA LEU A 43 4.41 7.47 -8.61
C LEU A 43 5.04 8.60 -9.44
N LYS A 44 4.60 9.84 -9.27
CA LYS A 44 5.05 10.98 -10.11
C LYS A 44 6.44 11.49 -9.79
N TYR A 45 6.85 11.39 -8.54
CA TYR A 45 8.10 12.02 -8.09
C TYR A 45 8.94 11.03 -7.28
N TYR A 46 10.02 10.61 -7.87
CA TYR A 46 11.13 10.03 -7.15
C TYR A 46 12.34 10.95 -7.28
N ASN A 47 12.60 11.75 -6.25
CA ASN A 47 13.57 12.84 -6.30
C ASN A 47 14.90 12.51 -5.61
N SER A 48 15.34 11.27 -5.60
CA SER A 48 16.64 10.87 -5.04
C SER A 48 17.66 10.47 -6.11
N GLY A 49 17.80 11.27 -7.16
CA GLY A 49 18.92 11.22 -8.10
C GLY A 49 18.98 10.03 -9.06
N THR A 50 18.35 8.91 -8.76
CA THR A 50 18.22 7.78 -9.70
C THR A 50 16.91 7.08 -9.40
N PRO A 51 15.87 7.24 -10.27
CA PRO A 51 14.65 6.46 -10.11
C PRO A 51 15.01 4.99 -10.16
N ALA A 52 14.63 4.22 -9.16
CA ALA A 52 14.72 2.78 -9.25
C ALA A 52 14.01 2.36 -10.55
N LYS A 53 14.59 1.40 -11.29
CA LYS A 53 14.02 0.93 -12.58
C LYS A 53 12.54 0.57 -12.47
N GLU A 54 12.11 0.15 -11.30
CA GLU A 54 10.72 -0.13 -10.91
C GLU A 54 9.80 1.10 -11.04
N HIS A 55 10.23 2.29 -10.63
CA HIS A 55 9.42 3.51 -10.73
C HIS A 55 9.22 3.96 -12.17
N ILE A 56 10.24 3.83 -13.00
CA ILE A 56 10.14 4.12 -14.43
C ILE A 56 9.14 3.14 -15.07
N ARG A 57 9.19 1.88 -14.67
CA ARG A 57 8.25 0.86 -15.15
C ARG A 57 6.81 1.18 -14.73
N LEU A 58 6.58 1.53 -13.47
CA LEU A 58 5.24 1.89 -12.97
C LEU A 58 4.72 3.18 -13.61
N PHE A 59 5.57 4.18 -13.78
CA PHE A 59 5.23 5.41 -14.50
C PHE A 59 4.87 5.13 -15.97
N ASN A 60 5.62 4.25 -16.65
CA ASN A 60 5.33 3.84 -18.02
C ASN A 60 4.04 3.01 -18.09
N LEU A 61 3.79 2.13 -17.13
CA LEU A 61 2.54 1.37 -17.04
C LEU A 61 1.33 2.29 -16.82
N GLN A 62 1.48 3.35 -16.05
CA GLN A 62 0.45 4.36 -15.87
C GLN A 62 0.01 4.97 -17.19
N ASN A 63 0.95 5.33 -18.04
CA ASN A 63 0.65 5.91 -19.35
C ASN A 63 0.00 4.91 -20.33
N GLN A 64 0.21 3.61 -20.11
CA GLN A 64 -0.38 2.54 -20.93
C GLN A 64 -1.78 2.11 -20.48
N PHE A 65 -2.07 2.19 -19.19
CA PHE A 65 -3.28 1.60 -18.58
C PHE A 65 -4.24 2.62 -17.97
N ASP A 66 -4.01 3.91 -18.20
CA ASP A 66 -4.88 4.99 -17.70
C ASP A 66 -5.20 4.84 -16.20
N ILE A 67 -4.14 4.72 -15.38
CA ILE A 67 -4.28 4.57 -13.93
C ILE A 67 -4.95 5.85 -13.39
N PRO A 68 -6.11 5.75 -12.74
CA PRO A 68 -6.95 6.90 -12.41
C PRO A 68 -6.32 7.83 -11.37
N GLU A 69 -5.41 7.32 -10.54
CA GLU A 69 -4.72 8.13 -9.54
C GLU A 69 -3.26 7.68 -9.36
N THR A 70 -2.34 8.63 -9.38
CA THR A 70 -0.89 8.37 -9.24
C THR A 70 -0.30 8.81 -7.93
N ASN A 71 -1.04 9.64 -7.18
CA ASN A 71 -0.74 10.00 -5.80
C ASN A 71 -1.89 9.53 -4.92
N LEU A 72 -1.73 8.37 -4.29
CA LEU A 72 -2.77 7.77 -3.47
C LEU A 72 -3.07 8.56 -2.18
N GLY A 73 -2.22 9.52 -1.81
CA GLY A 73 -2.55 10.49 -0.77
C GLY A 73 -3.80 11.31 -1.11
N ASN A 74 -4.10 11.51 -2.41
CA ASN A 74 -5.31 12.20 -2.85
C ASN A 74 -6.61 11.42 -2.60
N LEU A 75 -6.52 10.12 -2.28
CA LEU A 75 -7.69 9.31 -1.92
C LEU A 75 -8.16 9.55 -0.48
N GLN A 76 -7.36 10.24 0.33
CA GLN A 76 -7.72 10.53 1.72
C GLN A 76 -8.76 11.64 1.83
N PRO A 77 -9.68 11.60 2.83
CA PRO A 77 -9.81 10.50 3.79
C PRO A 77 -10.28 9.20 3.11
N PHE A 78 -9.66 8.08 3.49
CA PHE A 78 -10.00 6.79 2.94
C PHE A 78 -11.45 6.39 3.27
N LYS A 79 -12.10 5.70 2.33
CA LYS A 79 -13.47 5.18 2.51
C LYS A 79 -13.47 3.79 3.13
N CYS A 80 -12.40 3.04 2.89
CA CYS A 80 -12.18 1.70 3.42
C CYS A 80 -11.30 1.72 4.67
N GLN A 81 -11.38 0.68 5.50
CA GLN A 81 -10.42 0.49 6.58
C GLN A 81 -9.06 0.12 6.00
N VAL A 82 -8.05 0.95 6.23
CA VAL A 82 -6.70 0.78 5.71
C VAL A 82 -5.74 0.42 6.84
N GLU A 83 -5.12 -0.72 6.75
CA GLU A 83 -3.99 -1.12 7.60
C GLU A 83 -2.70 -0.86 6.83
N TYR A 84 -1.94 0.15 7.27
CA TYR A 84 -0.72 0.60 6.62
C TYR A 84 0.51 0.13 7.41
N TRP A 85 1.29 -0.75 6.82
CA TRP A 85 2.54 -1.24 7.40
C TRP A 85 3.71 -0.39 6.93
N ARG A 86 4.18 0.48 7.81
CA ARG A 86 5.25 1.44 7.52
C ARG A 86 6.61 0.94 7.98
N PRO A 87 7.59 0.71 7.09
CA PRO A 87 8.99 0.64 7.47
C PRO A 87 9.48 2.04 7.84
N THR A 88 10.27 2.14 8.92
CA THR A 88 10.72 3.44 9.43
C THR A 88 12.21 3.72 9.15
N ILE A 89 12.91 2.78 8.51
CA ILE A 89 14.32 2.94 8.13
C ILE A 89 14.42 3.07 6.61
N GLY A 90 14.96 4.21 6.16
CA GLY A 90 15.23 4.49 4.76
C GLY A 90 14.41 5.66 4.20
N ASN A 91 15.05 6.43 3.32
CA ASN A 91 14.44 7.65 2.76
C ASN A 91 13.32 7.35 1.77
N PHE A 92 13.36 6.20 1.11
CA PHE A 92 12.37 5.80 0.13
C PHE A 92 10.97 5.65 0.72
N ASP A 93 10.84 4.88 1.80
CA ASP A 93 9.54 4.64 2.43
C ASP A 93 9.02 5.89 3.17
N ASN A 94 9.93 6.68 3.75
CA ASN A 94 9.56 7.96 4.37
C ASN A 94 9.05 8.94 3.32
N TYR A 95 9.70 9.04 2.15
CA TYR A 95 9.21 9.84 1.04
C TYR A 95 7.76 9.50 0.66
N HIS A 96 7.44 8.22 0.51
CA HIS A 96 6.07 7.82 0.19
C HIS A 96 5.09 8.10 1.33
N PHE A 97 5.53 7.94 2.58
CA PHE A 97 4.69 8.22 3.74
C PHE A 97 4.37 9.70 3.92
N ASP A 98 5.22 10.62 3.43
CA ASP A 98 4.98 12.07 3.50
C ASP A 98 3.71 12.51 2.74
N PHE A 99 3.18 11.67 1.86
CA PHE A 99 1.89 11.91 1.18
C PHE A 99 0.67 11.37 1.93
N ILE A 100 0.86 10.76 3.11
CA ILE A 100 -0.21 10.15 3.91
C ILE A 100 -0.52 11.02 5.12
N ASP A 101 -1.77 11.42 5.27
CA ASP A 101 -2.26 12.01 6.51
C ASP A 101 -2.42 10.90 7.56
N SER A 102 -1.56 10.92 8.56
CA SER A 102 -1.57 9.94 9.65
C SER A 102 -2.76 10.08 10.60
N LEU A 103 -3.53 11.15 10.48
CA LEU A 103 -4.74 11.42 11.27
C LEU A 103 -6.02 10.95 10.58
N ASP A 104 -5.91 10.35 9.39
CA ASP A 104 -7.07 9.78 8.69
C ASP A 104 -7.77 8.76 9.59
N PRO A 105 -9.08 8.92 9.87
CA PRO A 105 -9.81 8.08 10.82
C PRO A 105 -9.93 6.61 10.38
N ASN A 106 -9.76 6.34 9.11
CA ASN A 106 -9.80 4.99 8.56
C ASN A 106 -8.42 4.36 8.39
N LEU A 107 -7.35 5.05 8.79
CA LEU A 107 -5.98 4.58 8.71
C LEU A 107 -5.52 3.98 10.04
N ASN A 108 -5.21 2.69 10.04
CA ASN A 108 -4.49 2.01 11.11
C ASN A 108 -2.99 1.89 10.74
N LEU A 109 -2.16 2.73 11.31
CA LEU A 109 -0.73 2.79 11.02
C LEU A 109 0.07 1.83 11.94
N ILE A 110 0.79 0.89 11.35
CA ILE A 110 1.67 -0.04 12.04
C ILE A 110 3.12 0.22 11.63
N ASN A 111 3.91 0.73 12.56
CA ASN A 111 5.32 1.04 12.31
C ASN A 111 6.23 -0.16 12.58
N PHE A 112 7.14 -0.44 11.65
CA PHE A 112 8.17 -1.45 11.77
C PHE A 112 9.55 -0.80 11.72
N LYS A 113 10.40 -1.06 12.71
CA LYS A 113 11.83 -0.66 12.67
C LYS A 113 12.57 -1.55 11.66
N SER A 114 12.34 -1.32 10.39
CA SER A 114 12.85 -2.10 9.26
C SER A 114 13.07 -1.20 8.05
N GLY A 115 13.84 -1.68 7.07
CA GLY A 115 13.84 -1.15 5.71
C GLY A 115 12.62 -1.64 4.92
N HIS A 116 12.58 -1.31 3.65
CA HIS A 116 11.46 -1.56 2.72
C HIS A 116 10.88 -2.99 2.77
N ASN A 117 11.73 -3.99 2.94
CA ASN A 117 11.28 -5.37 3.07
C ASN A 117 11.12 -5.78 4.54
N ILE A 118 9.95 -5.51 5.10
CA ILE A 118 9.61 -5.82 6.50
C ILE A 118 9.82 -7.30 6.81
N GLY A 119 9.38 -8.19 5.90
CA GLY A 119 9.49 -9.64 6.08
C GLY A 119 10.93 -10.15 6.29
N ASN A 120 11.91 -9.53 5.62
CA ASN A 120 13.31 -9.88 5.80
C ASN A 120 13.82 -9.50 7.21
N THR A 121 13.30 -8.43 7.79
CA THR A 121 13.73 -7.94 9.11
C THR A 121 13.12 -8.76 10.24
N ILE A 122 11.83 -9.07 10.17
CA ILE A 122 11.12 -9.74 11.26
C ILE A 122 11.06 -11.27 11.13
N GLY A 123 11.48 -11.80 9.97
CA GLY A 123 11.44 -13.23 9.64
C GLY A 123 10.11 -13.68 9.03
N LYS A 124 10.19 -14.67 8.14
CA LYS A 124 9.05 -15.13 7.31
C LYS A 124 7.86 -15.63 8.13
N ASP A 125 8.11 -16.40 9.19
CA ASP A 125 7.04 -16.99 10.00
C ASP A 125 6.26 -15.92 10.77
N LYS A 126 6.98 -14.97 11.37
CA LYS A 126 6.37 -13.84 12.07
C LYS A 126 5.60 -12.94 11.10
N PHE A 127 6.16 -12.67 9.92
CA PHE A 127 5.48 -11.90 8.88
C PHE A 127 4.18 -12.57 8.44
N LYS A 128 4.24 -13.88 8.14
CA LYS A 128 3.06 -14.68 7.80
C LYS A 128 2.00 -14.64 8.91
N GLN A 129 2.42 -14.79 10.17
CA GLN A 129 1.50 -14.76 11.31
C GLN A 129 0.81 -13.40 11.45
N LEU A 130 1.53 -12.29 11.26
CA LEU A 130 0.96 -10.95 11.29
C LEU A 130 -0.08 -10.77 10.18
N ILE A 131 0.21 -11.18 8.96
CA ILE A 131 -0.76 -11.15 7.86
C ILE A 131 -2.01 -11.96 8.20
N LEU A 132 -1.86 -13.20 8.70
CA LEU A 132 -2.99 -14.05 9.09
C LEU A 132 -3.84 -13.44 10.21
N ASN A 133 -3.23 -12.67 11.10
CA ASN A 133 -3.97 -11.95 12.14
C ASN A 133 -4.72 -10.73 11.56
N SER A 134 -4.13 -10.05 10.60
CA SER A 134 -4.72 -8.86 9.97
C SER A 134 -5.93 -9.17 9.08
N ILE A 135 -6.04 -10.38 8.53
CA ILE A 135 -7.16 -10.78 7.67
C ILE A 135 -8.37 -11.36 8.43
N LYS A 136 -8.24 -11.61 9.73
CA LYS A 136 -9.35 -12.04 10.60
C LYS A 136 -10.28 -10.87 10.91
#